data_9c0d13b67a44a3cf152708f93112eb07
#
_entry.id   9c0d13b67a44a3cf152708f93112eb07
#
_cell.length_a   1.000
_cell.length_b   1.000
_cell.length_c   1.000
_cell.angle_alpha   90.00
_cell.angle_beta   90.00
_cell.angle_gamma   90.00
#
_symmetry.space_group_name_H-M   'P 1'
#
loop_
_entity.id
_entity.type
_entity.pdbx_description
1 polymer ?
#
loop_
_entity_poly.entity_id
_entity_poly.type
_entity_poly.pdbx_seq_one_letter_code
_entity_poly.pdbx_strand_id
1 'polypeptide(L)'
;PLGLTIKSKPQGLDPEYYGFEEKDLDRKIFLSGYLGFETASVRQVFEKLQKIYSGTLSIEYKHIQSAEEYLWLKDRIEDQKDMQLTPKGKRTILERLISAEYFEKFLDTKYRGTKRFGLDGAESTIPALEQILKRSSEYGIEDFSFACAHRGRLNILANVVKKPHIQIFSEFIHGGENALSNEGSGDVKYHLGASSDRSFSGNVIHVSMAANPSHLEAVNPVVAGKIRAKQTIVGDKDNSKVSGLLIHGD
;
A
#
# COMPACT_ATOMS: atom_id res chain seq x y z
N PRO A 1 -8.52 2.45 20.33
CA PRO A 1 -9.17 1.59 19.38
C PRO A 1 -10.30 2.37 18.75
N LEU A 2 -10.10 2.85 17.53
CA LEU A 2 -11.19 3.38 16.72
C LEU A 2 -12.09 2.19 16.44
N GLY A 3 -13.22 2.12 17.17
CA GLY A 3 -14.23 1.09 16.99
C GLY A 3 -14.92 1.23 15.65
N LEU A 4 -14.23 0.89 14.58
CA LEU A 4 -14.86 0.57 13.31
C LEU A 4 -15.61 -0.75 13.51
N THR A 5 -16.73 -0.68 14.19
CA THR A 5 -17.68 -1.76 14.24
C THR A 5 -18.30 -1.83 12.85
N ILE A 6 -17.98 -2.88 12.10
CA ILE A 6 -18.74 -3.23 10.90
C ILE A 6 -20.16 -3.44 11.36
N LYS A 7 -21.04 -2.46 11.10
CA LYS A 7 -22.42 -2.43 11.61
C LYS A 7 -23.35 -3.43 10.91
N SER A 8 -22.89 -4.07 9.82
CA SER A 8 -23.67 -5.10 9.13
C SER A 8 -22.72 -6.13 8.52
N LYS A 9 -23.04 -7.41 8.65
CA LYS A 9 -22.40 -8.47 7.84
C LYS A 9 -22.69 -8.19 6.37
N PRO A 10 -21.69 -8.27 5.47
CA PRO A 10 -21.96 -8.23 4.03
C PRO A 10 -22.94 -9.35 3.68
N GLN A 11 -24.02 -9.02 2.99
CA GLN A 11 -25.10 -9.95 2.67
C GLN A 11 -24.57 -11.24 1.99
N GLY A 12 -23.59 -11.11 1.11
CA GLY A 12 -22.93 -12.27 0.44
C GLY A 12 -22.06 -13.15 1.36
N LEU A 13 -21.87 -12.78 2.62
CA LEU A 13 -21.14 -13.57 3.63
C LEU A 13 -22.09 -14.05 4.76
N ASP A 14 -23.39 -14.00 4.50
CA ASP A 14 -24.42 -14.52 5.41
C ASP A 14 -24.98 -15.83 4.83
N PRO A 15 -24.88 -16.96 5.54
CA PRO A 15 -25.47 -18.22 5.10
C PRO A 15 -26.97 -18.14 4.79
N GLU A 16 -27.73 -17.36 5.56
CA GLU A 16 -29.19 -17.19 5.38
C GLU A 16 -29.53 -16.60 4.00
N TYR A 17 -28.66 -15.72 3.46
CA TYR A 17 -28.83 -15.15 2.11
C TYR A 17 -28.89 -16.22 1.02
N TYR A 18 -28.24 -17.37 1.24
CA TYR A 18 -28.20 -18.50 0.33
C TYR A 18 -29.23 -19.59 0.68
N GLY A 19 -30.10 -19.32 1.64
CA GLY A 19 -31.15 -20.25 2.07
C GLY A 19 -30.69 -21.36 3.02
N PHE A 20 -29.51 -21.23 3.64
CA PHE A 20 -29.08 -22.15 4.69
C PHE A 20 -29.78 -21.79 6.00
N GLU A 21 -30.38 -22.80 6.65
CA GLU A 21 -30.92 -22.69 7.99
C GLU A 21 -29.90 -23.15 9.04
N GLU A 22 -30.11 -22.82 10.33
CA GLU A 22 -29.18 -23.23 11.41
C GLU A 22 -28.89 -24.73 11.43
N LYS A 23 -29.89 -25.57 11.12
CA LYS A 23 -29.73 -27.04 11.00
C LYS A 23 -28.76 -27.49 9.91
N ASP A 24 -28.50 -26.62 8.89
CA ASP A 24 -27.62 -26.93 7.76
C ASP A 24 -26.17 -26.53 8.03
N LEU A 25 -25.94 -25.62 8.99
CA LEU A 25 -24.62 -25.00 9.19
C LEU A 25 -23.54 -26.00 9.59
N ASP A 26 -23.90 -27.05 10.31
CA ASP A 26 -22.94 -28.08 10.75
C ASP A 26 -22.84 -29.27 9.78
N ARG A 27 -23.62 -29.24 8.68
CA ARG A 27 -23.55 -30.26 7.64
C ARG A 27 -22.19 -30.20 6.93
N LYS A 28 -21.50 -31.32 6.88
CA LYS A 28 -20.21 -31.45 6.16
C LYS A 28 -20.43 -31.55 4.67
N ILE A 29 -19.64 -30.79 3.92
CA ILE A 29 -19.59 -30.80 2.47
C ILE A 29 -18.17 -31.08 1.99
N PHE A 30 -18.06 -31.79 0.87
CA PHE A 30 -16.79 -32.06 0.22
C PHE A 30 -16.37 -30.84 -0.62
N LEU A 31 -15.14 -30.35 -0.44
CA LEU A 31 -14.64 -29.11 -1.05
C LEU A 31 -13.44 -29.35 -1.98
N SER A 32 -12.88 -30.58 -2.01
CA SER A 32 -11.75 -30.92 -2.88
C SER A 32 -10.56 -29.94 -2.77
N GLY A 33 -10.19 -29.57 -1.55
CA GLY A 33 -9.09 -28.64 -1.31
C GLY A 33 -9.47 -27.16 -1.37
N TYR A 34 -10.70 -26.81 -1.79
CA TYR A 34 -11.13 -25.41 -1.85
C TYR A 34 -11.08 -24.75 -0.48
N LEU A 35 -10.58 -23.50 -0.40
CA LEU A 35 -10.32 -22.78 0.85
C LEU A 35 -9.38 -23.51 1.83
N GLY A 36 -8.59 -24.47 1.32
CA GLY A 36 -7.70 -25.30 2.14
C GLY A 36 -8.40 -26.42 2.89
N PHE A 37 -9.66 -26.74 2.57
CA PHE A 37 -10.44 -27.82 3.19
C PHE A 37 -10.71 -28.96 2.19
N GLU A 38 -10.39 -30.19 2.56
CA GLU A 38 -10.91 -31.37 1.84
C GLU A 38 -12.40 -31.56 2.13
N THR A 39 -12.78 -31.40 3.38
CA THR A 39 -14.18 -31.44 3.87
C THR A 39 -14.33 -30.44 5.00
N ALA A 40 -15.38 -29.64 4.97
CA ALA A 40 -15.70 -28.68 6.04
C ALA A 40 -17.22 -28.58 6.24
N SER A 41 -17.64 -28.02 7.38
CA SER A 41 -19.06 -27.64 7.55
C SER A 41 -19.34 -26.31 6.84
N VAL A 42 -20.61 -26.07 6.51
CA VAL A 42 -21.05 -24.78 5.95
C VAL A 42 -20.59 -23.63 6.85
N ARG A 43 -20.73 -23.77 8.17
CA ARG A 43 -20.25 -22.81 9.15
C ARG A 43 -18.77 -22.47 8.98
N GLN A 44 -17.91 -23.49 8.91
CA GLN A 44 -16.46 -23.33 8.72
C GLN A 44 -16.12 -22.61 7.41
N VAL A 45 -16.85 -22.89 6.33
CA VAL A 45 -16.67 -22.19 5.03
C VAL A 45 -16.98 -20.70 5.19
N PHE A 46 -18.12 -20.35 5.76
CA PHE A 46 -18.50 -18.96 5.93
C PHE A 46 -17.58 -18.21 6.91
N GLU A 47 -17.16 -18.84 8.00
CA GLU A 47 -16.17 -18.26 8.93
C GLU A 47 -14.84 -17.97 8.22
N LYS A 48 -14.37 -18.90 7.39
CA LYS A 48 -13.15 -18.69 6.58
C LYS A 48 -13.32 -17.55 5.59
N LEU A 49 -14.43 -17.49 4.86
CA LEU A 49 -14.74 -16.41 3.93
C LEU A 49 -14.88 -15.05 4.63
N GLN A 50 -15.53 -15.01 5.79
CA GLN A 50 -15.61 -13.79 6.59
C GLN A 50 -14.23 -13.31 7.04
N LYS A 51 -13.35 -14.21 7.50
CA LYS A 51 -11.98 -13.87 7.87
C LYS A 51 -11.20 -13.27 6.69
N ILE A 52 -11.40 -13.79 5.48
CA ILE A 52 -10.69 -13.35 4.27
C ILE A 52 -11.25 -12.01 3.76
N TYR A 53 -12.57 -11.90 3.63
CA TYR A 53 -13.21 -10.79 2.90
C TYR A 53 -13.82 -9.70 3.78
N SER A 54 -13.89 -9.88 5.10
CA SER A 54 -14.40 -8.89 6.06
C SER A 54 -13.39 -8.50 7.13
N GLY A 55 -12.10 -8.69 6.86
CA GLY A 55 -11.02 -8.27 7.74
C GLY A 55 -10.76 -6.75 7.66
N THR A 56 -9.67 -6.32 8.27
CA THR A 56 -9.20 -4.92 8.23
C THR A 56 -8.50 -4.56 6.92
N LEU A 57 -8.19 -5.54 6.09
CA LEU A 57 -7.64 -5.39 4.74
C LEU A 57 -8.63 -5.99 3.75
N SER A 58 -9.00 -5.23 2.73
CA SER A 58 -9.79 -5.74 1.60
C SER A 58 -8.97 -5.66 0.30
N ILE A 59 -9.23 -6.60 -0.60
CA ILE A 59 -8.56 -6.68 -1.89
C ILE A 59 -9.63 -6.68 -2.98
N GLU A 60 -9.56 -5.71 -3.88
CA GLU A 60 -10.46 -5.57 -5.01
C GLU A 60 -9.78 -6.05 -6.30
N TYR A 61 -10.23 -7.15 -6.87
CA TYR A 61 -9.64 -7.77 -8.06
C TYR A 61 -10.68 -8.25 -9.09
N LYS A 62 -11.97 -8.08 -8.81
CA LYS A 62 -13.05 -8.54 -9.71
C LYS A 62 -13.11 -7.82 -11.05
N HIS A 63 -12.41 -6.70 -11.19
CA HIS A 63 -12.28 -5.95 -12.45
C HIS A 63 -11.31 -6.60 -13.44
N ILE A 64 -10.52 -7.57 -13.02
CA ILE A 64 -9.54 -8.27 -13.87
C ILE A 64 -10.31 -9.19 -14.83
N GLN A 65 -10.12 -8.97 -16.14
CA GLN A 65 -10.83 -9.69 -17.20
C GLN A 65 -10.17 -11.01 -17.59
N SER A 66 -8.85 -11.14 -17.38
CA SER A 66 -8.15 -12.39 -17.62
C SER A 66 -8.58 -13.43 -16.58
N ALA A 67 -9.19 -14.50 -17.02
CA ALA A 67 -9.62 -15.59 -16.13
C ALA A 67 -8.43 -16.24 -15.41
N GLU A 68 -7.29 -16.38 -16.07
CA GLU A 68 -6.07 -16.94 -15.48
C GLU A 68 -5.53 -16.06 -14.34
N GLU A 69 -5.38 -14.76 -14.57
CA GLU A 69 -4.93 -13.80 -13.55
C GLU A 69 -5.93 -13.72 -12.40
N TYR A 70 -7.23 -13.67 -12.71
CA TYR A 70 -8.29 -13.66 -11.70
C TYR A 70 -8.23 -14.88 -10.79
N LEU A 71 -8.15 -16.09 -11.37
CA LEU A 71 -8.09 -17.35 -10.60
C LEU A 71 -6.80 -17.41 -9.77
N TRP A 72 -5.67 -17.01 -10.35
CA TRP A 72 -4.40 -16.96 -9.64
C TRP A 72 -4.43 -16.04 -8.41
N LEU A 73 -5.03 -14.85 -8.54
CA LEU A 73 -5.20 -13.93 -7.42
C LEU A 73 -6.17 -14.49 -6.38
N LYS A 74 -7.31 -15.01 -6.84
CA LYS A 74 -8.32 -15.60 -5.98
C LYS A 74 -7.73 -16.71 -5.12
N ASP A 75 -7.01 -17.65 -5.73
CA ASP A 75 -6.40 -18.76 -5.01
C ASP A 75 -5.39 -18.27 -3.96
N ARG A 76 -4.57 -17.27 -4.28
CA ARG A 76 -3.62 -16.68 -3.33
C ARG A 76 -4.28 -15.93 -2.19
N ILE A 77 -5.41 -15.27 -2.45
CA ILE A 77 -6.18 -14.54 -1.43
C ILE A 77 -6.91 -15.53 -0.52
N GLU A 78 -7.48 -16.59 -1.09
CA GLU A 78 -8.28 -17.58 -0.36
C GLU A 78 -7.44 -18.65 0.34
N ASP A 79 -6.25 -18.98 -0.17
CA ASP A 79 -5.29 -19.93 0.45
C ASP A 79 -4.37 -19.23 1.48
N GLN A 80 -4.73 -18.06 1.99
CA GLN A 80 -3.92 -17.38 2.99
C GLN A 80 -3.71 -18.27 4.22
N LYS A 81 -2.49 -18.77 4.37
CA LYS A 81 -2.01 -19.34 5.62
C LYS A 81 -1.76 -18.20 6.59
N ASP A 82 -2.05 -18.40 7.87
CA ASP A 82 -1.74 -17.40 8.90
C ASP A 82 -0.26 -17.02 8.81
N MET A 83 0.00 -15.74 8.50
CA MET A 83 1.36 -15.25 8.32
C MET A 83 2.10 -15.30 9.66
N GLN A 84 3.06 -16.19 9.76
CA GLN A 84 3.94 -16.28 10.92
C GLN A 84 5.10 -15.30 10.77
N LEU A 85 5.06 -14.19 11.49
CA LEU A 85 6.15 -13.23 11.52
C LEU A 85 7.28 -13.73 12.41
N THR A 86 8.50 -13.80 11.87
CA THR A 86 9.70 -14.11 12.65
C THR A 86 9.98 -13.01 13.66
N PRO A 87 10.72 -13.28 14.77
CA PRO A 87 11.13 -12.25 15.72
C PRO A 87 11.88 -11.09 15.06
N LYS A 88 12.74 -11.37 14.09
CA LYS A 88 13.43 -10.36 13.28
C LYS A 88 12.46 -9.52 12.46
N GLY A 89 11.48 -10.15 11.81
CA GLY A 89 10.43 -9.47 11.05
C GLY A 89 9.60 -8.52 11.93
N LYS A 90 9.18 -8.99 13.10
CA LYS A 90 8.44 -8.16 14.08
C LYS A 90 9.24 -6.93 14.50
N ARG A 91 10.55 -7.10 14.79
CA ARG A 91 11.44 -6.00 15.15
C ARG A 91 11.57 -4.98 14.01
N THR A 92 11.77 -5.45 12.78
CA THR A 92 11.86 -4.57 11.61
C THR A 92 10.57 -3.76 11.41
N ILE A 93 9.40 -4.40 11.55
CA ILE A 93 8.12 -3.70 11.48
C ILE A 93 8.04 -2.61 12.57
N LEU A 94 8.38 -2.95 13.82
CA LEU A 94 8.37 -2.00 14.94
C LEU A 94 9.31 -0.82 14.68
N GLU A 95 10.54 -1.06 14.20
CA GLU A 95 11.48 0.00 13.82
C GLU A 95 10.91 0.95 12.76
N ARG A 96 10.20 0.41 11.77
CA ARG A 96 9.56 1.23 10.73
C ARG A 96 8.37 2.03 11.27
N LEU A 97 7.56 1.45 12.13
CA LEU A 97 6.44 2.13 12.79
C LEU A 97 6.96 3.28 13.67
N ILE A 98 7.99 3.03 14.48
CA ILE A 98 8.63 4.06 15.30
C ILE A 98 9.19 5.19 14.43
N SER A 99 9.90 4.85 13.34
CA SER A 99 10.45 5.86 12.42
C SER A 99 9.34 6.74 11.80
N ALA A 100 8.23 6.13 11.41
CA ALA A 100 7.09 6.84 10.84
C ALA A 100 6.45 7.81 11.87
N GLU A 101 6.15 7.31 13.06
CA GLU A 101 5.50 8.08 14.11
C GLU A 101 6.39 9.23 14.61
N TYR A 102 7.67 8.94 14.90
CA TYR A 102 8.59 9.97 15.42
C TYR A 102 8.95 11.03 14.39
N PHE A 103 9.00 10.69 13.11
CA PHE A 103 9.18 11.69 12.06
C PHE A 103 8.03 12.72 12.08
N GLU A 104 6.79 12.26 12.17
CA GLU A 104 5.63 13.17 12.22
C GLU A 104 5.54 13.94 13.53
N LYS A 105 5.82 13.31 14.66
CA LYS A 105 5.91 13.99 15.97
C LYS A 105 7.00 15.06 15.99
N PHE A 106 8.16 14.79 15.37
CA PHE A 106 9.21 15.79 15.23
C PHE A 106 8.75 16.99 14.42
N LEU A 107 8.13 16.74 13.26
CA LEU A 107 7.58 17.81 12.42
C LEU A 107 6.51 18.63 13.16
N ASP A 108 5.65 17.98 13.94
CA ASP A 108 4.62 18.62 14.74
C ASP A 108 5.21 19.56 15.80
N THR A 109 6.22 19.08 16.49
CA THR A 109 6.89 19.85 17.55
C THR A 109 7.69 21.02 16.99
N LYS A 110 8.41 20.79 15.88
CA LYS A 110 9.36 21.77 15.32
C LYS A 110 8.67 22.81 14.43
N TYR A 111 7.66 22.41 13.67
CA TYR A 111 7.00 23.24 12.66
C TYR A 111 5.50 23.39 12.96
N ARG A 112 5.19 23.91 14.15
CA ARG A 112 3.82 24.14 14.62
C ARG A 112 3.04 25.03 13.66
N GLY A 113 1.76 24.72 13.45
CA GLY A 113 0.86 25.48 12.59
C GLY A 113 1.06 25.27 11.08
N THR A 114 2.07 24.48 10.66
CA THR A 114 2.27 24.14 9.25
C THR A 114 1.51 22.87 8.89
N LYS A 115 0.84 22.85 7.73
CA LYS A 115 0.22 21.62 7.20
C LYS A 115 1.29 20.56 6.97
N ARG A 116 1.03 19.32 7.40
CA ARG A 116 1.97 18.19 7.32
C ARG A 116 1.39 16.96 6.63
N PHE A 117 0.05 16.85 6.63
CA PHE A 117 -0.67 15.71 6.04
C PHE A 117 -0.08 14.36 6.49
N GLY A 118 -0.07 14.10 7.79
CA GLY A 118 0.46 12.88 8.38
C GLY A 118 -0.32 11.63 8.02
N LEU A 119 0.24 10.48 8.38
CA LEU A 119 -0.40 9.18 8.20
C LEU A 119 -1.50 8.91 9.25
N ASP A 120 -1.35 9.46 10.45
CA ASP A 120 -2.32 9.42 11.57
C ASP A 120 -3.22 8.16 11.60
N GLY A 121 -2.69 7.06 12.13
CA GLY A 121 -3.40 5.77 12.22
C GLY A 121 -3.16 4.82 11.04
N ALA A 122 -2.46 5.27 10.00
CA ALA A 122 -2.05 4.45 8.85
C ALA A 122 -0.54 4.23 8.76
N GLU A 123 0.19 4.32 9.89
CA GLU A 123 1.66 4.18 9.95
C GLU A 123 2.14 2.81 9.45
N SER A 124 1.27 1.79 9.51
CA SER A 124 1.53 0.47 8.95
C SER A 124 1.76 0.46 7.44
N THR A 125 1.38 1.54 6.73
CA THR A 125 1.70 1.75 5.32
C THR A 125 3.21 1.76 5.09
N ILE A 126 4.02 2.33 6.00
CA ILE A 126 5.47 2.40 5.84
C ILE A 126 6.14 1.02 5.80
N PRO A 127 5.96 0.12 6.79
CA PRO A 127 6.51 -1.24 6.66
C PRO A 127 5.89 -2.04 5.51
N ALA A 128 4.63 -1.80 5.13
CA ALA A 128 4.02 -2.45 3.98
C ALA A 128 4.71 -2.06 2.67
N LEU A 129 4.94 -0.77 2.43
CA LEU A 129 5.64 -0.26 1.24
C LEU A 129 7.10 -0.75 1.18
N GLU A 130 7.81 -0.78 2.31
CA GLU A 130 9.16 -1.34 2.39
C GLU A 130 9.17 -2.84 2.00
N GLN A 131 8.18 -3.60 2.44
CA GLN A 131 8.07 -5.01 2.07
C GLN A 131 7.69 -5.21 0.59
N ILE A 132 6.82 -4.35 0.04
CA ILE A 132 6.49 -4.37 -1.39
C ILE A 132 7.75 -4.11 -2.22
N LEU A 133 8.52 -3.05 -1.93
CA LEU A 133 9.77 -2.75 -2.65
C LEU A 133 10.77 -3.89 -2.56
N LYS A 134 10.95 -4.46 -1.37
CA LYS A 134 11.83 -5.61 -1.17
C LYS A 134 11.41 -6.78 -2.04
N ARG A 135 10.12 -7.16 -2.02
CA ARG A 135 9.61 -8.26 -2.85
C ARG A 135 9.70 -7.94 -4.34
N SER A 136 9.37 -6.72 -4.73
CA SER A 136 9.51 -6.29 -6.13
C SER A 136 10.94 -6.47 -6.62
N SER A 137 11.95 -6.06 -5.84
CA SER A 137 13.36 -6.25 -6.21
C SER A 137 13.77 -7.73 -6.26
N GLU A 138 13.23 -8.57 -5.39
CA GLU A 138 13.46 -10.03 -5.40
C GLU A 138 12.83 -10.71 -6.64
N TYR A 139 11.76 -10.13 -7.20
CA TYR A 139 11.11 -10.58 -8.43
C TYR A 139 11.64 -9.92 -9.72
N GLY A 140 12.72 -9.13 -9.62
CA GLY A 140 13.39 -8.57 -10.80
C GLY A 140 12.88 -7.20 -11.24
N ILE A 141 12.04 -6.52 -10.44
CA ILE A 141 11.66 -5.13 -10.70
C ILE A 141 12.88 -4.23 -10.46
N GLU A 142 13.27 -3.49 -11.50
CA GLU A 142 14.40 -2.59 -11.52
C GLU A 142 14.00 -1.13 -11.27
N ASP A 143 12.77 -0.75 -11.64
CA ASP A 143 12.22 0.61 -11.46
C ASP A 143 10.81 0.56 -10.86
N PHE A 144 10.60 1.35 -9.80
CA PHE A 144 9.32 1.41 -9.10
C PHE A 144 8.88 2.87 -8.90
N SER A 145 7.74 3.22 -9.45
CA SER A 145 7.22 4.59 -9.42
C SER A 145 5.99 4.71 -8.51
N PHE A 146 6.01 5.71 -7.61
CA PHE A 146 4.87 6.02 -6.75
C PHE A 146 4.07 7.21 -7.28
N ALA A 147 2.74 7.06 -7.33
CA ALA A 147 1.80 8.16 -7.22
C ALA A 147 1.34 8.24 -5.76
N CYS A 148 1.44 9.40 -5.16
CA CYS A 148 0.98 9.60 -3.80
C CYS A 148 0.42 11.01 -3.69
N ALA A 149 -0.84 11.13 -3.29
CA ALA A 149 -1.46 12.39 -2.91
C ALA A 149 -0.75 12.95 -1.66
N HIS A 150 -1.31 13.92 -0.99
CA HIS A 150 -0.63 14.60 0.12
C HIS A 150 -0.68 13.81 1.45
N ARG A 151 -1.68 12.96 1.70
CA ARG A 151 -1.79 12.16 2.94
C ARG A 151 -0.61 11.20 3.09
N GLY A 152 0.19 11.39 4.14
CA GLY A 152 1.39 10.58 4.40
C GLY A 152 2.57 10.82 3.46
N ARG A 153 2.47 11.75 2.49
CA ARG A 153 3.48 11.95 1.44
C ARG A 153 4.87 12.25 1.99
N LEU A 154 4.99 13.16 2.97
CA LEU A 154 6.29 13.50 3.56
C LEU A 154 6.92 12.31 4.28
N ASN A 155 6.12 11.50 4.94
CA ASN A 155 6.57 10.28 5.61
C ASN A 155 7.08 9.24 4.60
N ILE A 156 6.34 9.03 3.50
CA ILE A 156 6.75 8.11 2.43
C ILE A 156 8.03 8.64 1.74
N LEU A 157 8.14 9.93 1.47
CA LEU A 157 9.37 10.54 0.93
C LEU A 157 10.57 10.28 1.85
N ALA A 158 10.42 10.49 3.16
CA ALA A 158 11.49 10.29 4.14
C ALA A 158 11.82 8.82 4.35
N ASN A 159 10.81 7.99 4.67
CA ASN A 159 11.02 6.64 5.16
C ASN A 159 11.05 5.56 4.07
N VAL A 160 10.44 5.79 2.91
CA VAL A 160 10.38 4.82 1.81
C VAL A 160 11.28 5.23 0.64
N VAL A 161 11.06 6.43 0.09
CA VAL A 161 11.89 6.95 -1.04
C VAL A 161 13.29 7.36 -0.56
N LYS A 162 13.46 7.59 0.75
CA LYS A 162 14.75 8.02 1.35
C LYS A 162 15.23 9.39 0.89
N LYS A 163 14.30 10.32 0.65
CA LYS A 163 14.67 11.73 0.49
C LYS A 163 15.38 12.20 1.76
N PRO A 164 16.56 12.84 1.65
CA PRO A 164 17.31 13.28 2.83
C PRO A 164 16.48 14.22 3.71
N HIS A 165 16.46 13.97 5.01
CA HIS A 165 15.72 14.80 5.96
C HIS A 165 16.10 16.28 5.90
N ILE A 166 17.38 16.58 5.66
CA ILE A 166 17.84 17.96 5.52
C ILE A 166 17.14 18.68 4.35
N GLN A 167 16.86 18.00 3.26
CA GLN A 167 16.11 18.59 2.14
C GLN A 167 14.66 18.84 2.51
N ILE A 168 14.03 17.88 3.20
CA ILE A 168 12.64 18.05 3.67
C ILE A 168 12.56 19.23 4.66
N PHE A 169 13.48 19.29 5.63
CA PHE A 169 13.46 20.35 6.64
C PHE A 169 13.79 21.73 6.08
N SER A 170 14.69 21.82 5.08
CA SER A 170 14.96 23.08 4.39
C SER A 170 13.73 23.64 3.68
N GLU A 171 12.88 22.76 3.13
CA GLU A 171 11.62 23.18 2.52
C GLU A 171 10.61 23.73 3.53
N PHE A 172 10.68 23.32 4.81
CA PHE A 172 9.88 23.94 5.89
C PHE A 172 10.38 25.32 6.29
N ILE A 173 11.70 25.54 6.23
CA ILE A 173 12.32 26.80 6.64
C ILE A 173 12.20 27.85 5.53
N HIS A 174 12.49 27.47 4.29
CA HIS A 174 12.63 28.41 3.17
C HIS A 174 11.41 28.48 2.24
N GLY A 175 10.49 27.51 2.32
CA GLY A 175 9.32 27.42 1.44
C GLY A 175 8.28 28.54 1.57
N GLY A 176 8.42 29.43 2.57
CA GLY A 176 7.59 30.63 2.73
C GLY A 176 8.22 31.91 2.16
N GLU A 177 9.55 31.98 2.12
CA GLU A 177 10.29 33.17 1.69
C GLU A 177 10.69 33.16 0.21
N ASN A 178 10.94 31.97 -0.35
CA ASN A 178 11.30 31.79 -1.77
C ASN A 178 10.11 31.87 -2.75
N ALA A 179 8.88 31.91 -2.27
CA ALA A 179 7.71 32.15 -3.12
C ALA A 179 7.69 33.56 -3.76
N LEU A 180 8.54 34.47 -3.27
CA LEU A 180 8.67 35.82 -3.75
C LEU A 180 9.97 36.08 -4.56
N SER A 181 10.89 35.13 -4.60
CA SER A 181 12.10 35.23 -5.44
C SER A 181 11.85 34.60 -6.79
N ASN A 182 12.12 35.34 -7.85
CA ASN A 182 11.93 34.95 -9.27
C ASN A 182 12.78 33.75 -9.72
N GLU A 183 13.48 33.04 -8.84
CA GLU A 183 14.42 31.94 -9.18
C GLU A 183 14.03 30.60 -8.56
N GLY A 184 12.96 30.51 -7.75
CA GLY A 184 12.48 29.24 -7.21
C GLY A 184 11.12 28.84 -7.80
N SER A 185 10.90 27.57 -8.09
CA SER A 185 9.56 27.10 -8.38
C SER A 185 8.68 27.39 -7.17
N GLY A 186 7.65 28.23 -7.31
CA GLY A 186 6.71 28.58 -6.25
C GLY A 186 5.87 27.41 -5.75
N ASP A 187 6.37 26.17 -5.87
CA ASP A 187 5.66 24.97 -5.49
C ASP A 187 5.79 24.68 -3.99
N VAL A 188 4.74 24.15 -3.41
CA VAL A 188 4.70 23.84 -1.99
C VAL A 188 5.43 22.53 -1.69
N LYS A 189 6.11 22.48 -0.54
CA LYS A 189 6.99 21.38 -0.11
C LYS A 189 6.44 19.96 -0.26
N TYR A 190 5.15 19.77 -0.11
CA TYR A 190 4.53 18.45 -0.23
C TYR A 190 4.12 18.09 -1.67
N HIS A 191 4.30 18.97 -2.63
CA HIS A 191 4.10 18.68 -4.05
C HIS A 191 5.38 18.14 -4.71
N LEU A 192 6.54 18.42 -4.16
CA LEU A 192 7.82 18.00 -4.72
C LEU A 192 7.96 16.47 -4.76
N GLY A 193 8.55 15.96 -5.84
CA GLY A 193 8.93 14.57 -5.99
C GLY A 193 10.32 14.30 -5.44
N ALA A 194 10.72 13.05 -5.50
CA ALA A 194 12.08 12.60 -5.24
C ALA A 194 12.32 11.24 -5.90
N SER A 195 13.59 10.87 -6.07
CA SER A 195 13.99 9.52 -6.45
C SER A 195 15.28 9.11 -5.76
N SER A 196 15.48 7.81 -5.60
CA SER A 196 16.70 7.23 -5.06
C SER A 196 16.83 5.77 -5.48
N ASP A 197 18.04 5.26 -5.43
CA ASP A 197 18.27 3.83 -5.56
C ASP A 197 18.21 3.17 -4.18
N ARG A 198 17.49 2.06 -4.10
CA ARG A 198 17.31 1.28 -2.89
C ARG A 198 17.92 -0.10 -3.10
N SER A 199 18.61 -0.62 -2.09
CA SER A 199 19.17 -1.96 -2.13
C SER A 199 18.50 -2.88 -1.13
N PHE A 200 18.07 -4.05 -1.60
CA PHE A 200 17.45 -5.10 -0.79
C PHE A 200 18.14 -6.45 -1.10
N SER A 201 18.79 -7.02 -0.12
CA SER A 201 19.45 -8.34 -0.26
C SER A 201 20.41 -8.43 -1.47
N GLY A 202 21.06 -7.31 -1.84
CA GLY A 202 21.97 -7.24 -2.98
C GLY A 202 21.33 -6.80 -4.31
N ASN A 203 20.00 -6.78 -4.40
CA ASN A 203 19.29 -6.25 -5.57
C ASN A 203 19.09 -4.75 -5.44
N VAL A 204 19.31 -4.01 -6.51
CA VAL A 204 19.07 -2.57 -6.58
C VAL A 204 17.78 -2.31 -7.33
N ILE A 205 16.95 -1.42 -6.79
CA ILE A 205 15.71 -0.95 -7.40
C ILE A 205 15.69 0.58 -7.36
N HIS A 206 15.47 1.20 -8.52
CA HIS A 206 15.25 2.64 -8.61
C HIS A 206 13.84 2.97 -8.15
N VAL A 207 13.72 3.83 -7.13
CA VAL A 207 12.42 4.22 -6.55
C VAL A 207 12.19 5.70 -6.80
N SER A 208 11.06 6.04 -7.37
CA SER A 208 10.70 7.44 -7.64
C SER A 208 9.29 7.76 -7.17
N MET A 209 9.09 8.97 -6.67
CA MET A 209 7.77 9.54 -6.42
C MET A 209 7.59 10.77 -7.30
N ALA A 210 6.53 10.77 -8.11
CA ALA A 210 6.23 11.90 -8.98
C ALA A 210 5.85 13.15 -8.17
N ALA A 211 6.10 14.34 -8.72
CA ALA A 211 5.50 15.57 -8.24
C ALA A 211 3.97 15.46 -8.27
N ASN A 212 3.30 16.10 -7.33
CA ASN A 212 1.85 15.99 -7.16
C ASN A 212 1.22 17.37 -6.95
N PRO A 213 0.27 17.80 -7.79
CA PRO A 213 -0.48 19.03 -7.53
C PRO A 213 -1.48 18.86 -6.39
N SER A 214 -2.12 19.96 -5.97
CA SER A 214 -3.19 19.89 -4.96
C SER A 214 -4.47 19.18 -5.42
N HIS A 215 -4.56 18.82 -6.69
CA HIS A 215 -5.71 18.13 -7.27
C HIS A 215 -5.70 16.66 -6.84
N LEU A 216 -6.78 16.21 -6.22
CA LEU A 216 -6.91 14.82 -5.77
C LEU A 216 -6.85 13.87 -6.96
N GLU A 217 -6.04 12.80 -6.83
CA GLU A 217 -5.88 11.71 -7.81
C GLU A 217 -5.31 12.09 -9.18
N ALA A 218 -5.11 13.37 -9.49
CA ALA A 218 -4.61 13.82 -10.79
C ALA A 218 -3.23 13.22 -11.15
N VAL A 219 -2.43 12.84 -10.17
CA VAL A 219 -1.13 12.21 -10.37
C VAL A 219 -1.23 10.72 -10.78
N ASN A 220 -2.36 10.06 -10.53
CA ASN A 220 -2.53 8.64 -10.82
C ASN A 220 -2.34 8.32 -12.32
N PRO A 221 -3.08 8.95 -13.27
CA PRO A 221 -2.88 8.70 -14.69
C PRO A 221 -1.49 9.16 -15.16
N VAL A 222 -0.91 10.21 -14.56
CA VAL A 222 0.44 10.67 -14.90
C VAL A 222 1.48 9.59 -14.58
N VAL A 223 1.41 8.99 -13.39
CA VAL A 223 2.35 7.92 -13.00
C VAL A 223 2.10 6.64 -13.78
N ALA A 224 0.84 6.27 -14.05
CA ALA A 224 0.52 5.14 -14.91
C ALA A 224 1.13 5.32 -16.32
N GLY A 225 1.00 6.51 -16.92
CA GLY A 225 1.63 6.84 -18.19
C GLY A 225 3.17 6.82 -18.12
N LYS A 226 3.76 7.33 -17.03
CA LYS A 226 5.21 7.27 -16.79
C LYS A 226 5.73 5.84 -16.71
N ILE A 227 5.03 4.96 -15.98
CA ILE A 227 5.37 3.53 -15.89
C ILE A 227 5.33 2.92 -17.29
N ARG A 228 4.25 3.13 -18.04
CA ARG A 228 4.12 2.61 -19.40
C ARG A 228 5.22 3.11 -20.34
N ALA A 229 5.57 4.37 -20.26
CA ALA A 229 6.68 4.93 -21.05
C ALA A 229 8.01 4.27 -20.70
N LYS A 230 8.31 4.09 -19.40
CA LYS A 230 9.54 3.40 -18.96
C LYS A 230 9.57 1.95 -19.45
N GLN A 231 8.47 1.19 -19.34
CA GLN A 231 8.36 -0.16 -19.88
C GLN A 231 8.70 -0.19 -21.37
N THR A 232 8.15 0.76 -22.13
CA THR A 232 8.44 0.87 -23.58
C THR A 232 9.92 1.16 -23.84
N ILE A 233 10.53 2.10 -23.11
CA ILE A 233 11.92 2.52 -23.27
C ILE A 233 12.88 1.36 -23.01
N VAL A 234 12.65 0.57 -21.96
CA VAL A 234 13.52 -0.57 -21.59
C VAL A 234 13.13 -1.88 -22.28
N GLY A 235 12.10 -1.86 -23.14
CA GLY A 235 11.63 -3.05 -23.84
C GLY A 235 10.99 -4.11 -22.93
N ASP A 236 10.39 -3.68 -21.83
CA ASP A 236 9.74 -4.55 -20.82
C ASP A 236 8.35 -4.99 -21.32
N LYS A 237 8.33 -6.02 -22.17
CA LYS A 237 7.10 -6.53 -22.78
C LYS A 237 6.20 -7.28 -21.80
N ASP A 238 6.81 -7.92 -20.81
CA ASP A 238 6.14 -8.80 -19.84
C ASP A 238 5.81 -8.07 -18.55
N ASN A 239 6.05 -6.74 -18.47
CA ASN A 239 5.85 -5.90 -17.29
C ASN A 239 6.58 -6.43 -16.04
N SER A 240 7.75 -7.04 -16.24
CA SER A 240 8.54 -7.72 -15.22
C SER A 240 9.68 -6.87 -14.63
N LYS A 241 9.97 -5.68 -15.22
CA LYS A 241 11.07 -4.81 -14.82
C LYS A 241 10.62 -3.47 -14.24
N VAL A 242 9.51 -2.94 -14.71
CA VAL A 242 9.01 -1.62 -14.31
C VAL A 242 7.61 -1.75 -13.74
N SER A 243 7.44 -1.30 -12.50
CA SER A 243 6.16 -1.35 -11.80
C SER A 243 5.89 -0.06 -11.02
N GLY A 244 4.76 0.02 -10.36
CA GLY A 244 4.45 1.15 -9.49
C GLY A 244 3.20 0.95 -8.67
N LEU A 245 2.97 1.93 -7.79
CA LEU A 245 1.85 1.92 -6.86
C LEU A 245 1.20 3.29 -6.80
N LEU A 246 -0.12 3.30 -6.87
CA LEU A 246 -0.94 4.48 -6.70
C LEU A 246 -1.49 4.48 -5.27
N ILE A 247 -1.17 5.53 -4.51
CA ILE A 247 -1.58 5.68 -3.11
C ILE A 247 -2.51 6.88 -3.05
N HIS A 248 -3.74 6.65 -2.75
CA HIS A 248 -4.74 7.68 -2.54
C HIS A 248 -5.67 7.27 -1.39
N GLY A 249 -6.37 8.24 -0.81
CA GLY A 249 -7.35 8.02 0.23
C GLY A 249 -8.57 8.86 -0.07
N ASP A 250 -9.69 8.24 -0.08
CA ASP A 250 -11.01 8.87 -0.26
C ASP A 250 -11.72 8.93 1.09
#